data_86f182eaab365b8dd1e480a6e8864a72
#
_entry.id   86f182eaab365b8dd1e480a6e8864a72
#
_cell.length_a   1.000
_cell.length_b   1.000
_cell.length_c   1.000
_cell.angle_alpha   90.00
_cell.angle_beta   90.00
_cell.angle_gamma   90.00
#
_symmetry.space_group_name_H-M   'P 1'
#
loop_
_entity.id
_entity.type
_entity.pdbx_description
1 polymer ?
#
loop_
_entity_poly.entity_id
_entity_poly.type
_entity_poly.pdbx_seq_one_letter_code
_entity_poly.pdbx_strand_id
1 'polypeptide(L)'
;MAQHPGTETRALHGALSTIYRNLPNIVSILGILPLCVLLLDDGFVYLCALIVFNNIMDDLDGILAKKLRLQSDFGAGLDNVCDAVAHILIAMVFGTHFGGIVLVFSLLASVAILVRVVQRIAPSPASGNGTPTNELMRHLLLLSILQGLYGFDLTAYVVAAFLLNSVSMLVPFAMPHLIRSMARATTAVLLVNGALVLAWSVPVTAPFVATAVFGTYIYSFAAGGRAGGLRTR
;
A
#
# COMPACT_ATOMS: atom_id res chain seq x y z
N MET A 1 7.85 27.90 -45.89
CA MET A 1 7.11 26.65 -45.56
C MET A 1 6.14 26.98 -44.42
N ALA A 2 4.91 27.32 -44.72
CA ALA A 2 3.93 27.76 -43.73
C ALA A 2 3.32 26.49 -43.09
N GLN A 3 3.58 26.26 -41.80
CA GLN A 3 2.93 25.23 -41.03
C GLN A 3 1.44 25.57 -40.89
N HIS A 4 0.57 24.64 -41.29
CA HIS A 4 -0.88 24.82 -41.21
C HIS A 4 -1.30 24.85 -39.71
N PRO A 5 -1.95 25.88 -39.20
CA PRO A 5 -2.36 26.00 -37.79
C PRO A 5 -3.32 24.89 -37.31
N GLY A 6 -3.92 24.13 -38.23
CA GLY A 6 -4.80 23.01 -37.91
C GLY A 6 -4.11 21.72 -37.50
N THR A 7 -2.82 21.54 -37.77
CA THR A 7 -2.07 20.34 -37.39
C THR A 7 -1.61 20.39 -35.92
N GLU A 8 -1.21 21.54 -35.42
CA GLU A 8 -0.80 21.71 -34.02
C GLU A 8 -1.97 21.57 -33.05
N THR A 9 -3.12 22.14 -33.35
CA THR A 9 -4.32 22.00 -32.52
C THR A 9 -4.84 20.55 -32.46
N ARG A 10 -4.76 19.81 -33.57
CA ARG A 10 -5.11 18.38 -33.61
C ARG A 10 -4.16 17.52 -32.80
N ALA A 11 -2.86 17.78 -32.89
CA ALA A 11 -1.84 17.10 -32.10
C ALA A 11 -2.01 17.36 -30.60
N LEU A 12 -2.28 18.61 -30.20
CA LEU A 12 -2.52 19.01 -28.83
C LEU A 12 -3.77 18.32 -28.23
N HIS A 13 -4.88 18.28 -28.99
CA HIS A 13 -6.10 17.57 -28.56
C HIS A 13 -5.87 16.07 -28.43
N GLY A 14 -5.08 15.46 -29.32
CA GLY A 14 -4.68 14.05 -29.25
C GLY A 14 -3.84 13.75 -27.99
N ALA A 15 -2.85 14.60 -27.71
CA ALA A 15 -2.00 14.46 -26.52
C ALA A 15 -2.80 14.62 -25.22
N LEU A 16 -3.65 15.64 -25.11
CA LEU A 16 -4.52 15.86 -23.95
C LEU A 16 -5.49 14.68 -23.73
N SER A 17 -6.07 14.15 -24.79
CA SER A 17 -6.94 12.96 -24.72
C SER A 17 -6.18 11.74 -24.20
N THR A 18 -4.95 11.54 -24.64
CA THR A 18 -4.09 10.43 -24.19
C THR A 18 -3.71 10.58 -22.72
N ILE A 19 -3.32 11.78 -22.29
CA ILE A 19 -3.03 12.07 -20.87
C ILE A 19 -4.27 11.82 -20.01
N TYR A 20 -5.43 12.33 -20.42
CA TYR A 20 -6.67 12.13 -19.68
C TYR A 20 -7.02 10.65 -19.50
N ARG A 21 -6.91 9.86 -20.56
CA ARG A 21 -7.20 8.39 -20.53
C ARG A 21 -6.23 7.61 -19.65
N ASN A 22 -5.00 8.12 -19.47
CA ASN A 22 -3.98 7.49 -18.63
C ASN A 22 -3.83 8.17 -17.25
N LEU A 23 -4.72 9.07 -16.87
CA LEU A 23 -4.60 9.82 -15.63
C LEU A 23 -4.45 8.93 -14.38
N PRO A 24 -5.24 7.84 -14.19
CA PRO A 24 -5.02 6.94 -13.07
C PRO A 24 -3.61 6.32 -13.09
N ASN A 25 -3.16 5.83 -14.23
CA ASN A 25 -1.83 5.22 -14.40
C ASN A 25 -0.69 6.20 -14.08
N ILE A 26 -0.85 7.46 -14.46
CA ILE A 26 0.11 8.53 -14.13
C ILE A 26 0.15 8.74 -12.62
N VAL A 27 -0.98 8.72 -11.93
CA VAL A 27 -1.06 8.88 -10.48
C VAL A 27 -0.38 7.71 -9.76
N SER A 28 -0.60 6.45 -10.20
CA SER A 28 0.11 5.28 -9.65
C SER A 28 1.63 5.44 -9.76
N ILE A 29 2.14 5.85 -10.93
CA ILE A 29 3.58 6.07 -11.15
C ILE A 29 4.10 7.23 -10.28
N LEU A 30 3.37 8.35 -10.20
CA LEU A 30 3.74 9.48 -9.36
C LEU A 30 3.75 9.13 -7.87
N GLY A 31 2.98 8.14 -7.44
CA GLY A 31 2.99 7.62 -6.09
C GLY A 31 4.32 6.96 -5.69
N ILE A 32 5.05 6.41 -6.66
CA ILE A 32 6.31 5.71 -6.41
C ILE A 32 7.52 6.65 -6.52
N LEU A 33 7.53 7.55 -7.48
CA LEU A 33 8.72 8.35 -7.81
C LEU A 33 9.36 9.06 -6.60
N PRO A 34 8.61 9.71 -5.68
CA PRO A 34 9.21 10.36 -4.52
C PRO A 34 9.88 9.38 -3.54
N LEU A 35 9.55 8.08 -3.60
CA LEU A 35 10.20 7.09 -2.74
C LEU A 35 11.69 6.93 -3.01
N CYS A 36 12.20 7.40 -4.17
CA CYS A 36 13.64 7.43 -4.44
C CYS A 36 14.42 8.24 -3.38
N VAL A 37 13.78 9.21 -2.72
CA VAL A 37 14.37 9.99 -1.62
C VAL A 37 14.81 9.08 -0.47
N LEU A 38 14.11 7.96 -0.24
CA LEU A 38 14.48 6.98 0.79
C LEU A 38 15.83 6.28 0.55
N LEU A 39 16.36 6.36 -0.67
CA LEU A 39 17.65 5.77 -1.05
C LEU A 39 18.83 6.74 -0.83
N LEU A 40 18.56 7.98 -0.43
CA LEU A 40 19.59 8.95 -0.06
C LEU A 40 20.07 8.69 1.38
N ASP A 41 21.29 9.13 1.71
CA ASP A 41 21.92 8.87 3.00
C ASP A 41 21.04 9.27 4.20
N ASP A 42 20.37 10.42 4.15
CA ASP A 42 19.46 10.90 5.19
C ASP A 42 17.98 10.65 4.85
N GLY A 43 17.71 9.82 3.85
CA GLY A 43 16.36 9.62 3.31
C GLY A 43 15.36 9.02 4.30
N PHE A 44 15.84 8.24 5.28
CA PHE A 44 14.99 7.57 6.26
C PHE A 44 14.13 8.55 7.09
N VAL A 45 14.58 9.78 7.31
CA VAL A 45 13.81 10.81 8.03
C VAL A 45 12.47 11.13 7.33
N TYR A 46 12.36 10.95 6.03
CA TYR A 46 11.15 11.19 5.25
C TYR A 46 10.20 9.98 5.16
N LEU A 47 10.57 8.86 5.78
CA LEU A 47 9.86 7.60 5.65
C LEU A 47 8.36 7.71 5.95
N CYS A 48 7.98 8.26 7.10
CA CYS A 48 6.57 8.39 7.49
C CYS A 48 5.78 9.24 6.49
N ALA A 49 6.35 10.39 6.07
CA ALA A 49 5.72 11.27 5.09
C ALA A 49 5.51 10.57 3.74
N LEU A 50 6.52 9.81 3.29
CA LEU A 50 6.48 9.11 2.02
C LEU A 50 5.55 7.89 2.03
N ILE A 51 5.43 7.17 3.15
CA ILE A 51 4.43 6.11 3.30
C ILE A 51 3.01 6.70 3.23
N VAL A 52 2.75 7.81 3.93
CA VAL A 52 1.45 8.49 3.90
C VAL A 52 1.14 8.97 2.48
N PHE A 53 2.11 9.61 1.81
CA PHE A 53 1.97 10.06 0.44
C PHE A 53 1.65 8.90 -0.52
N ASN A 54 2.43 7.81 -0.48
CA ASN A 54 2.21 6.64 -1.33
C ASN A 54 0.83 6.03 -1.10
N ASN A 55 0.38 5.86 0.17
CA ASN A 55 -0.94 5.32 0.47
C ASN A 55 -2.09 6.21 -0.06
N ILE A 56 -1.92 7.54 -0.05
CA ILE A 56 -2.90 8.48 -0.62
C ILE A 56 -2.94 8.36 -2.14
N MET A 57 -1.78 8.26 -2.80
CA MET A 57 -1.69 8.18 -4.26
C MET A 57 -2.27 6.87 -4.80
N ASP A 58 -2.03 5.74 -4.11
CA ASP A 58 -2.61 4.43 -4.39
C ASP A 58 -4.16 4.45 -4.31
N ASP A 59 -4.70 5.01 -3.23
CA ASP A 59 -6.16 5.14 -3.12
C ASP A 59 -6.76 6.14 -4.13
N LEU A 60 -6.01 7.18 -4.51
CA LEU A 60 -6.45 8.23 -5.43
C LEU A 60 -6.59 7.70 -6.86
N ASP A 61 -5.65 6.89 -7.34
CA ASP A 61 -5.72 6.34 -8.71
C ASP A 61 -6.92 5.42 -8.89
N GLY A 62 -7.22 4.57 -7.89
CA GLY A 62 -8.42 3.73 -7.88
C GLY A 62 -9.73 4.53 -7.84
N ILE A 63 -9.76 5.65 -7.11
CA ILE A 63 -10.91 6.56 -7.10
C ILE A 63 -11.08 7.25 -8.45
N LEU A 64 -9.99 7.74 -9.05
CA LEU A 64 -9.99 8.37 -10.37
C LEU A 64 -10.42 7.41 -11.46
N ALA A 65 -9.86 6.20 -11.49
CA ALA A 65 -10.25 5.16 -12.45
C ALA A 65 -11.75 4.89 -12.43
N LYS A 66 -12.35 4.80 -11.24
CA LYS A 66 -13.80 4.59 -11.07
C LYS A 66 -14.63 5.81 -11.45
N LYS A 67 -14.29 7.00 -10.93
CA LYS A 67 -15.06 8.23 -11.17
C LYS A 67 -15.03 8.67 -12.63
N LEU A 68 -13.90 8.52 -13.30
CA LEU A 68 -13.72 8.90 -14.70
C LEU A 68 -14.10 7.78 -15.68
N ARG A 69 -14.48 6.59 -15.18
CA ARG A 69 -14.79 5.39 -15.99
C ARG A 69 -13.61 4.98 -16.89
N LEU A 70 -12.38 5.08 -16.38
CA LEU A 70 -11.13 4.75 -17.07
C LEU A 70 -10.53 3.42 -16.61
N GLN A 71 -11.33 2.56 -15.98
CA GLN A 71 -10.88 1.26 -15.51
C GLN A 71 -10.44 0.38 -16.70
N SER A 72 -9.30 -0.29 -16.57
CA SER A 72 -8.76 -1.23 -17.55
C SER A 72 -7.94 -2.33 -16.87
N ASP A 73 -7.81 -3.48 -17.51
CA ASP A 73 -6.99 -4.59 -17.00
C ASP A 73 -5.51 -4.19 -16.93
N PHE A 74 -5.04 -3.41 -17.90
CA PHE A 74 -3.69 -2.85 -17.87
C PHE A 74 -3.49 -1.94 -16.66
N GLY A 75 -4.43 -1.02 -16.39
CA GLY A 75 -4.36 -0.11 -15.24
C GLY A 75 -4.34 -0.89 -13.92
N ALA A 76 -5.20 -1.90 -13.77
CA ALA A 76 -5.21 -2.75 -12.58
C ALA A 76 -3.91 -3.56 -12.41
N GLY A 77 -3.31 -4.03 -13.51
CA GLY A 77 -2.01 -4.68 -13.49
C GLY A 77 -0.88 -3.74 -13.10
N LEU A 78 -0.87 -2.53 -13.68
CA LEU A 78 0.12 -1.50 -13.37
C LEU A 78 0.06 -1.07 -11.90
N ASP A 79 -1.14 -0.82 -11.37
CA ASP A 79 -1.39 -0.51 -9.97
C ASP A 79 -0.78 -1.58 -9.04
N ASN A 80 -1.08 -2.87 -9.28
CA ASN A 80 -0.48 -3.95 -8.49
C ASN A 80 1.06 -3.99 -8.57
N VAL A 81 1.65 -3.66 -9.72
CA VAL A 81 3.12 -3.60 -9.88
C VAL A 81 3.69 -2.38 -9.16
N CYS A 82 3.03 -1.23 -9.26
CA CYS A 82 3.39 0.00 -8.56
C CYS A 82 3.41 -0.21 -7.05
N ASP A 83 2.36 -0.84 -6.51
CA ASP A 83 2.27 -1.27 -5.11
C ASP A 83 3.45 -2.17 -4.72
N ALA A 84 3.75 -3.19 -5.53
CA ALA A 84 4.86 -4.08 -5.23
C ALA A 84 6.19 -3.33 -5.13
N VAL A 85 6.49 -2.46 -6.08
CA VAL A 85 7.73 -1.67 -6.12
C VAL A 85 7.83 -0.76 -4.89
N ALA A 86 6.76 -0.02 -4.57
CA ALA A 86 6.71 0.88 -3.43
C ALA A 86 6.91 0.13 -2.10
N HIS A 87 6.15 -0.95 -1.90
CA HIS A 87 6.14 -1.67 -0.63
C HIS A 87 7.42 -2.48 -0.41
N ILE A 88 8.02 -3.05 -1.48
CA ILE A 88 9.33 -3.70 -1.40
C ILE A 88 10.42 -2.68 -1.08
N LEU A 89 10.42 -1.52 -1.75
CA LEU A 89 11.39 -0.47 -1.47
C LEU A 89 11.32 -0.02 0.00
N ILE A 90 10.12 0.26 0.50
CA ILE A 90 9.93 0.65 1.90
C ILE A 90 10.38 -0.47 2.86
N ALA A 91 9.99 -1.72 2.61
CA ALA A 91 10.40 -2.85 3.44
C ALA A 91 11.93 -3.01 3.47
N MET A 92 12.59 -2.88 2.31
CA MET A 92 14.05 -2.97 2.19
C MET A 92 14.77 -1.80 2.86
N VAL A 93 14.21 -0.58 2.80
CA VAL A 93 14.74 0.59 3.53
C VAL A 93 14.71 0.34 5.04
N PHE A 94 13.63 -0.23 5.59
CA PHE A 94 13.62 -0.68 6.98
C PHE A 94 14.68 -1.75 7.25
N GLY A 95 14.78 -2.74 6.37
CA GLY A 95 15.74 -3.82 6.50
C GLY A 95 17.18 -3.32 6.53
N THR A 96 17.55 -2.42 5.64
CA THR A 96 18.90 -1.85 5.55
C THR A 96 19.21 -0.88 6.69
N HIS A 97 18.21 -0.08 7.12
CA HIS A 97 18.37 0.89 8.19
C HIS A 97 18.65 0.22 9.56
N PHE A 98 17.89 -0.82 9.89
CA PHE A 98 18.08 -1.54 11.17
C PHE A 98 19.08 -2.70 11.07
N GLY A 99 19.34 -3.22 9.88
CA GLY A 99 20.29 -4.31 9.64
C GLY A 99 19.92 -5.65 10.29
N GLY A 100 20.88 -6.56 10.39
CA GLY A 100 20.77 -7.81 11.12
C GLY A 100 19.50 -8.63 10.78
N ILE A 101 18.78 -9.02 11.83
CA ILE A 101 17.57 -9.85 11.70
C ILE A 101 16.43 -9.11 10.94
N VAL A 102 16.34 -7.77 11.06
CA VAL A 102 15.32 -6.97 10.37
C VAL A 102 15.50 -7.06 8.86
N LEU A 103 16.74 -7.05 8.36
CA LEU A 103 17.03 -7.22 6.94
C LEU A 103 16.57 -8.59 6.42
N VAL A 104 16.76 -9.66 7.18
CA VAL A 104 16.31 -11.02 6.80
C VAL A 104 14.78 -11.04 6.67
N PHE A 105 14.06 -10.48 7.64
CA PHE A 105 12.59 -10.47 7.60
C PHE A 105 12.03 -9.48 6.59
N SER A 106 12.72 -8.40 6.27
CA SER A 106 12.34 -7.49 5.17
C SER A 106 12.44 -8.17 3.80
N LEU A 107 13.46 -9.00 3.58
CA LEU A 107 13.57 -9.84 2.38
C LEU A 107 12.42 -10.87 2.31
N LEU A 108 12.10 -11.53 3.42
CA LEU A 108 10.97 -12.45 3.48
C LEU A 108 9.65 -11.74 3.14
N ALA A 109 9.42 -10.55 3.70
CA ALA A 109 8.25 -9.74 3.39
C ALA A 109 8.22 -9.31 1.92
N SER A 110 9.37 -8.95 1.35
CA SER A 110 9.49 -8.60 -0.08
C SER A 110 9.09 -9.77 -0.99
N VAL A 111 9.53 -10.99 -0.65
CA VAL A 111 9.11 -12.21 -1.37
C VAL A 111 7.60 -12.44 -1.23
N ALA A 112 7.04 -12.28 -0.03
CA ALA A 112 5.59 -12.42 0.19
C ALA A 112 4.78 -11.40 -0.61
N ILE A 113 5.25 -10.13 -0.71
CA ILE A 113 4.66 -9.09 -1.54
C ILE A 113 4.66 -9.51 -3.02
N LEU A 114 5.79 -9.99 -3.55
CA LEU A 114 5.88 -10.45 -4.94
C LEU A 114 4.91 -11.60 -5.23
N VAL A 115 4.88 -12.61 -4.37
CA VAL A 115 3.97 -13.75 -4.51
C VAL A 115 2.52 -13.25 -4.48
N ARG A 116 2.18 -12.35 -3.56
CA ARG A 116 0.84 -11.78 -3.46
C ARG A 116 0.43 -11.02 -4.72
N VAL A 117 1.33 -10.23 -5.29
CA VAL A 117 1.07 -9.46 -6.52
C VAL A 117 0.89 -10.39 -7.72
N VAL A 118 1.73 -11.43 -7.87
CA VAL A 118 1.56 -12.44 -8.92
C VAL A 118 0.19 -13.14 -8.81
N GLN A 119 -0.24 -13.48 -7.60
CA GLN A 119 -1.58 -14.08 -7.37
C GLN A 119 -2.73 -13.14 -7.76
N ARG A 120 -2.54 -11.82 -7.67
CA ARG A 120 -3.52 -10.82 -8.10
C ARG A 120 -3.57 -10.64 -9.61
N ILE A 121 -2.39 -10.63 -10.27
CA ILE A 121 -2.27 -10.43 -11.72
C ILE A 121 -2.68 -11.70 -12.47
N ALA A 122 -2.29 -12.87 -11.97
CA ALA A 122 -2.61 -14.18 -12.55
C ALA A 122 -3.31 -15.08 -11.52
N PRO A 123 -4.61 -14.85 -11.24
CA PRO A 123 -5.35 -15.64 -10.28
C PRO A 123 -5.38 -17.13 -10.68
N SER A 124 -5.10 -18.01 -9.72
CA SER A 124 -5.24 -19.45 -9.88
C SER A 124 -6.13 -20.02 -8.77
N PRO A 125 -6.69 -21.25 -8.90
CA PRO A 125 -7.45 -21.89 -7.84
C PRO A 125 -6.69 -22.04 -6.50
N ALA A 126 -5.34 -22.11 -6.59
CA ALA A 126 -4.45 -22.16 -5.43
C ALA A 126 -4.06 -20.77 -4.90
N SER A 127 -4.53 -19.70 -5.54
CA SER A 127 -4.21 -18.33 -5.11
C SER A 127 -4.85 -18.02 -3.77
N GLY A 128 -4.04 -17.53 -2.84
CA GLY A 128 -4.52 -17.06 -1.54
C GLY A 128 -5.37 -15.79 -1.66
N ASN A 129 -6.29 -15.63 -0.71
CA ASN A 129 -7.16 -14.45 -0.57
C ASN A 129 -6.77 -13.59 0.65
N GLY A 130 -5.51 -13.66 1.08
CA GLY A 130 -4.99 -12.95 2.23
C GLY A 130 -5.06 -11.41 2.15
N THR A 131 -4.42 -10.75 3.08
CA THR A 131 -4.41 -9.28 3.17
C THR A 131 -3.78 -8.60 1.97
N PRO A 132 -4.17 -7.35 1.68
CA PRO A 132 -3.43 -6.50 0.76
C PRO A 132 -2.07 -6.08 1.37
N THR A 133 -1.13 -5.73 0.51
CA THR A 133 0.23 -5.33 0.89
C THR A 133 0.29 -4.01 1.67
N ASN A 134 -0.71 -3.14 1.48
CA ASN A 134 -0.85 -1.84 2.18
C ASN A 134 -0.97 -1.98 3.71
N GLU A 135 -1.43 -3.12 4.22
CA GLU A 135 -1.50 -3.33 5.68
C GLU A 135 -0.11 -3.33 6.32
N LEU A 136 0.88 -3.93 5.64
CA LEU A 136 2.27 -3.86 6.12
C LEU A 136 2.76 -2.42 6.20
N MET A 137 2.47 -1.59 5.18
CA MET A 137 2.89 -0.18 5.16
C MET A 137 2.28 0.61 6.33
N ARG A 138 1.01 0.37 6.63
CA ARG A 138 0.31 1.00 7.77
C ARG A 138 0.94 0.58 9.10
N HIS A 139 1.29 -0.70 9.25
CA HIS A 139 1.96 -1.19 10.45
C HIS A 139 3.33 -0.55 10.63
N LEU A 140 4.16 -0.50 9.57
CA LEU A 140 5.48 0.11 9.62
C LEU A 140 5.39 1.61 9.94
N LEU A 141 4.44 2.34 9.32
CA LEU A 141 4.18 3.75 9.62
C LEU A 141 3.86 3.97 11.09
N LEU A 142 2.86 3.25 11.61
CA LEU A 142 2.39 3.43 12.99
C LEU A 142 3.46 3.03 14.01
N LEU A 143 4.20 1.95 13.76
CA LEU A 143 5.32 1.54 14.62
C LEU A 143 6.41 2.61 14.64
N SER A 144 6.74 3.23 13.50
CA SER A 144 7.73 4.30 13.42
C SER A 144 7.30 5.56 14.19
N ILE A 145 6.01 5.95 14.07
CA ILE A 145 5.47 7.09 14.82
C ILE A 145 5.48 6.81 16.33
N LEU A 146 5.05 5.62 16.74
CA LEU A 146 5.03 5.21 18.15
C LEU A 146 6.45 5.13 18.73
N GLN A 147 7.42 4.64 17.96
CA GLN A 147 8.82 4.62 18.36
C GLN A 147 9.35 6.04 18.56
N GLY A 148 9.06 6.97 17.64
CA GLY A 148 9.43 8.37 17.80
C GLY A 148 8.79 9.03 19.04
N LEU A 149 7.58 8.59 19.43
CA LEU A 149 6.85 9.15 20.59
C LEU A 149 7.34 8.57 21.93
N TYR A 150 7.65 7.28 21.98
CA TYR A 150 7.92 6.56 23.24
C TYR A 150 9.37 6.08 23.40
N GLY A 151 10.20 6.13 22.36
CA GLY A 151 11.62 5.78 22.40
C GLY A 151 11.95 4.31 22.66
N PHE A 152 11.04 3.36 22.35
CA PHE A 152 11.30 1.93 22.54
C PHE A 152 12.14 1.32 21.42
N ASP A 153 12.74 0.14 21.66
CA ASP A 153 13.42 -0.63 20.61
C ASP A 153 12.42 -1.18 19.61
N LEU A 154 12.52 -0.71 18.36
CA LEU A 154 11.61 -1.04 17.28
C LEU A 154 11.86 -2.44 16.68
N THR A 155 13.05 -3.01 16.86
CA THR A 155 13.53 -4.22 16.17
C THR A 155 12.55 -5.38 16.25
N ALA A 156 12.15 -5.77 17.45
CA ALA A 156 11.25 -6.92 17.66
C ALA A 156 9.86 -6.69 17.04
N TYR A 157 9.35 -5.46 17.12
CA TYR A 157 8.03 -5.10 16.58
C TYR A 157 8.00 -5.11 15.05
N VAL A 158 9.06 -4.62 14.42
CA VAL A 158 9.19 -4.64 12.94
C VAL A 158 9.35 -6.07 12.44
N VAL A 159 10.16 -6.91 13.10
CA VAL A 159 10.28 -8.33 12.77
C VAL A 159 8.92 -9.03 12.88
N ALA A 160 8.17 -8.79 13.96
CA ALA A 160 6.83 -9.33 14.14
C ALA A 160 5.85 -8.84 13.06
N ALA A 161 5.92 -7.54 12.69
CA ALA A 161 5.10 -6.99 11.61
C ALA A 161 5.42 -7.62 10.26
N PHE A 162 6.70 -7.77 9.91
CA PHE A 162 7.11 -8.44 8.67
C PHE A 162 6.61 -9.88 8.63
N LEU A 163 6.85 -10.66 9.71
CA LEU A 163 6.43 -12.06 9.75
C LEU A 163 4.91 -12.21 9.65
N LEU A 164 4.17 -11.48 10.48
CA LEU A 164 2.71 -11.54 10.53
C LEU A 164 2.07 -11.15 9.20
N ASN A 165 2.56 -10.05 8.58
CA ASN A 165 2.05 -9.62 7.28
C ASN A 165 2.43 -10.59 6.16
N SER A 166 3.65 -11.15 6.16
CA SER A 166 4.05 -12.16 5.18
C SER A 166 3.14 -13.37 5.22
N VAL A 167 2.83 -13.87 6.41
CA VAL A 167 1.90 -14.98 6.58
C VAL A 167 0.50 -14.60 6.11
N SER A 168 -0.02 -13.46 6.56
CA SER A 168 -1.40 -13.05 6.27
C SER A 168 -1.65 -12.71 4.79
N MET A 169 -0.64 -12.27 4.05
CA MET A 169 -0.72 -12.06 2.60
C MET A 169 -0.92 -13.37 1.83
N LEU A 170 -0.36 -14.47 2.33
CA LEU A 170 -0.29 -15.75 1.62
C LEU A 170 -1.35 -16.78 2.07
N VAL A 171 -2.12 -16.48 3.12
CA VAL A 171 -3.17 -17.41 3.58
C VAL A 171 -4.25 -17.63 2.52
N PRO A 172 -4.82 -18.86 2.40
CA PRO A 172 -5.79 -19.21 1.37
C PRO A 172 -7.22 -18.69 1.66
N PHE A 173 -7.46 -18.13 2.83
CA PHE A 173 -8.78 -17.63 3.23
C PHE A 173 -8.89 -16.12 3.10
N ALA A 174 -10.11 -15.64 2.82
CA ALA A 174 -10.41 -14.22 2.77
C ALA A 174 -10.44 -13.62 4.18
N MET A 175 -9.77 -12.51 4.38
CA MET A 175 -9.82 -11.75 5.62
C MET A 175 -10.91 -10.66 5.53
N PRO A 176 -11.90 -10.64 6.45
CA PRO A 176 -12.95 -9.63 6.42
C PRO A 176 -12.37 -8.24 6.71
N HIS A 177 -12.63 -7.30 5.83
CA HIS A 177 -12.24 -5.89 6.03
C HIS A 177 -13.34 -5.15 6.80
N LEU A 178 -13.24 -5.07 8.12
CA LEU A 178 -14.25 -4.46 8.99
C LEU A 178 -14.62 -3.04 8.55
N ILE A 179 -13.65 -2.17 8.30
CA ILE A 179 -13.90 -0.76 7.93
C ILE A 179 -14.61 -0.69 6.58
N ARG A 180 -14.21 -1.52 5.59
CA ARG A 180 -14.86 -1.56 4.27
C ARG A 180 -16.27 -2.17 4.30
N SER A 181 -16.56 -3.04 5.27
CA SER A 181 -17.89 -3.60 5.43
C SER A 181 -18.88 -2.64 6.10
N MET A 182 -18.37 -1.67 6.88
CA MET A 182 -19.18 -0.71 7.65
C MET A 182 -19.43 0.61 6.91
N ALA A 183 -18.66 0.94 5.87
CA ALA A 183 -18.78 2.21 5.13
C ALA A 183 -18.73 1.98 3.62
N ARG A 184 -19.30 2.94 2.84
CA ARG A 184 -19.11 2.97 1.38
C ARG A 184 -17.59 3.00 1.09
N ALA A 185 -17.17 2.30 0.04
CA ALA A 185 -15.73 2.13 -0.26
C ALA A 185 -14.92 3.44 -0.23
N THR A 186 -15.43 4.51 -0.85
CA THR A 186 -14.78 5.84 -0.85
C THR A 186 -14.71 6.46 0.55
N THR A 187 -15.75 6.34 1.37
CA THR A 187 -15.77 6.86 2.74
C THR A 187 -14.76 6.10 3.62
N ALA A 188 -14.70 4.78 3.48
CA ALA A 188 -13.73 3.95 4.20
C ALA A 188 -12.28 4.34 3.86
N VAL A 189 -12.00 4.58 2.58
CA VAL A 189 -10.70 5.07 2.10
C VAL A 189 -10.35 6.41 2.74
N LEU A 190 -11.28 7.38 2.71
CA LEU A 190 -11.07 8.71 3.32
C LEU A 190 -10.84 8.64 4.82
N LEU A 191 -11.57 7.78 5.54
CA LEU A 191 -11.40 7.58 6.97
C LEU A 191 -10.03 7.00 7.31
N VAL A 192 -9.59 5.97 6.58
CA VAL A 192 -8.27 5.34 6.80
C VAL A 192 -7.15 6.33 6.50
N ASN A 193 -7.18 7.00 5.34
CA ASN A 193 -6.17 8.01 4.98
C ASN A 193 -6.17 9.16 5.98
N GLY A 194 -7.34 9.68 6.35
CA GLY A 194 -7.48 10.74 7.34
C GLY A 194 -6.90 10.35 8.70
N ALA A 195 -7.13 9.11 9.16
CA ALA A 195 -6.55 8.59 10.39
C ALA A 195 -5.03 8.48 10.33
N LEU A 196 -4.46 8.02 9.19
CA LEU A 196 -3.00 7.93 9.02
C LEU A 196 -2.35 9.31 8.95
N VAL A 197 -2.95 10.26 8.22
CA VAL A 197 -2.50 11.66 8.18
C VAL A 197 -2.57 12.27 9.57
N LEU A 198 -3.64 12.04 10.32
CA LEU A 198 -3.81 12.53 11.68
C LEU A 198 -2.75 11.94 12.61
N ALA A 199 -2.49 10.63 12.56
CA ALA A 199 -1.47 9.98 13.37
C ALA A 199 -0.06 10.51 13.07
N TRP A 200 0.24 10.82 11.80
CA TRP A 200 1.52 11.36 11.38
C TRP A 200 1.68 12.84 11.78
N SER A 201 0.66 13.68 11.53
CA SER A 201 0.72 15.13 11.79
C SER A 201 0.52 15.48 13.26
N VAL A 202 -0.20 14.65 14.02
CA VAL A 202 -0.47 14.82 15.45
C VAL A 202 -0.13 13.51 16.18
N PRO A 203 1.16 13.21 16.43
CA PRO A 203 1.63 11.90 16.90
C PRO A 203 0.96 11.38 18.17
N VAL A 204 0.46 12.27 19.05
CA VAL A 204 -0.28 11.87 20.26
C VAL A 204 -1.55 11.09 19.96
N THR A 205 -2.08 11.15 18.72
CA THR A 205 -3.23 10.35 18.29
C THR A 205 -2.84 8.95 17.79
N ALA A 206 -1.55 8.72 17.48
CA ALA A 206 -1.06 7.47 16.93
C ALA A 206 -1.39 6.23 17.77
N PRO A 207 -1.35 6.23 19.12
CA PRO A 207 -1.74 5.06 19.91
C PRO A 207 -3.17 4.61 19.67
N PHE A 208 -4.11 5.54 19.51
CA PHE A 208 -5.52 5.23 19.22
C PHE A 208 -5.70 4.66 17.80
N VAL A 209 -5.05 5.29 16.82
CA VAL A 209 -5.08 4.83 15.43
C VAL A 209 -4.40 3.46 15.31
N ALA A 210 -3.25 3.25 15.96
CA ALA A 210 -2.55 1.97 15.98
C ALA A 210 -3.39 0.88 16.62
N THR A 211 -4.03 1.15 17.77
CA THR A 211 -4.92 0.18 18.43
C THR A 211 -6.06 -0.23 17.51
N ALA A 212 -6.68 0.72 16.79
CA ALA A 212 -7.74 0.43 15.84
C ALA A 212 -7.23 -0.41 14.65
N VAL A 213 -6.09 -0.02 14.04
CA VAL A 213 -5.52 -0.71 12.88
C VAL A 213 -5.06 -2.11 13.25
N PHE A 214 -4.22 -2.27 14.27
CA PHE A 214 -3.74 -3.59 14.70
C PHE A 214 -4.88 -4.47 15.25
N GLY A 215 -5.81 -3.90 16.00
CA GLY A 215 -6.96 -4.63 16.55
C GLY A 215 -7.88 -5.17 15.46
N THR A 216 -8.23 -4.35 14.47
CA THR A 216 -9.06 -4.78 13.33
C THR A 216 -8.33 -5.78 12.45
N TYR A 217 -7.02 -5.65 12.29
CA TYR A 217 -6.19 -6.59 11.53
C TYR A 217 -6.15 -7.97 12.20
N ILE A 218 -5.84 -8.04 13.50
CA ILE A 218 -5.79 -9.30 14.27
C ILE A 218 -7.16 -9.97 14.27
N TYR A 219 -8.23 -9.19 14.50
CA TYR A 219 -9.60 -9.68 14.41
C TYR A 219 -9.89 -10.30 13.03
N SER A 220 -9.56 -9.60 11.96
CA SER A 220 -9.79 -10.05 10.58
C SER A 220 -9.03 -11.33 10.26
N PHE A 221 -7.79 -11.47 10.76
CA PHE A 221 -6.99 -12.68 10.62
C PHE A 221 -7.64 -13.87 11.35
N ALA A 222 -8.03 -13.67 12.61
CA ALA A 222 -8.66 -14.73 13.41
C ALA A 222 -10.04 -15.13 12.86
N ALA A 223 -10.87 -14.16 12.43
CA ALA A 223 -12.19 -14.42 11.86
C ALA A 223 -12.10 -15.13 10.50
N GLY A 224 -11.17 -14.71 9.63
CA GLY A 224 -10.91 -15.37 8.35
C GLY A 224 -10.43 -16.80 8.50
N GLY A 225 -9.51 -17.06 9.43
CA GLY A 225 -9.03 -18.41 9.74
C GLY A 225 -10.13 -19.36 10.23
N ARG A 226 -11.03 -18.88 11.10
CA ARG A 226 -12.20 -19.67 11.55
C ARG A 226 -13.15 -20.02 10.40
N ALA A 227 -13.47 -19.03 9.54
CA ALA A 227 -14.36 -19.25 8.40
C ALA A 227 -13.73 -20.14 7.33
N GLY A 228 -12.42 -20.06 7.11
CA GLY A 228 -11.66 -20.92 6.19
C GLY A 228 -11.62 -22.37 6.67
N GLY A 229 -11.37 -22.61 7.95
CA GLY A 229 -11.33 -23.95 8.55
C GLY A 229 -12.68 -24.70 8.53
N LEU A 230 -13.80 -23.98 8.45
CA LEU A 230 -15.15 -24.57 8.31
C LEU A 230 -15.48 -25.02 6.87
N ARG A 231 -14.79 -24.48 5.86
CA ARG A 231 -15.00 -24.83 4.45
C ARG A 231 -14.17 -26.03 3.97
N THR A 232 -13.18 -26.43 4.74
CA THR A 232 -12.28 -27.56 4.44
C THR A 232 -12.69 -28.87 5.13
N ARG A 233 -13.81 -28.88 5.86
CA ARG A 233 -14.46 -30.04 6.45
C ARG A 233 -15.80 -30.31 5.73
#